data_a1b524da8d8f3cb72cc43745356795c3
#
_entry.id   a1b524da8d8f3cb72cc43745356795c3
#
_cell.length_a   1.000
_cell.length_b   1.000
_cell.length_c   1.000
_cell.angle_alpha   90.00
_cell.angle_beta   90.00
_cell.angle_gamma   90.00
#
_symmetry.space_group_name_H-M   'P 1'
#
loop_
_entity.id
_entity.type
_entity.pdbx_description
1 polymer ?
#
loop_
_entity_poly.entity_id
_entity_poly.type
_entity_poly.pdbx_seq_one_letter_code
_entity_poly.pdbx_strand_id
1 'polypeptide(L)'
;INSIYSDINGNLFDPYNGKDDLKKGFVNFIGDPDKRIKEDYLRILRYLRFFLSYSKKSHDKDLIRKLKLNLNGVSKLSKDRLLDELKKLIKAENLEKLSKDKICLELISLIFPELKNINIFSKLNSLKRQIVENSDFIFLISLMVIDDTDNSDYFLYKFNISKKDEKRIKKISNFYKEKGGFKKFNEKDINEIFYYDGKQAVLDILNYKIIKSKKIDNSLIKLSKTYLNKIKPIVPI
;
A
#
# COMPACT_ATOMS: atom_id res chain seq x y z
N ILE A 1 2.42 18.14 12.95
CA ILE A 1 2.92 16.75 12.81
C ILE A 1 3.91 16.52 13.94
N ASN A 2 3.71 15.50 14.78
CA ASN A 2 4.50 15.22 15.99
C ASN A 2 4.52 16.38 17.00
N SER A 3 3.34 16.90 17.34
CA SER A 3 3.18 18.04 18.26
C SER A 3 2.91 17.62 19.70
N ILE A 4 2.48 16.38 19.92
CA ILE A 4 2.12 15.87 21.24
C ILE A 4 3.21 14.94 21.72
N TYR A 5 3.64 15.13 22.94
CA TYR A 5 4.66 14.33 23.64
C TYR A 5 4.06 13.69 24.89
N SER A 6 4.63 12.59 25.35
CA SER A 6 4.27 11.94 26.60
C SER A 6 5.53 11.73 27.43
N ASP A 7 5.44 11.97 28.75
CA ASP A 7 6.46 11.52 29.68
C ASP A 7 6.33 10.00 29.98
N ILE A 8 7.22 9.49 30.79
CA ILE A 8 7.24 8.08 31.19
C ILE A 8 6.02 7.67 32.04
N ASN A 9 5.33 8.64 32.63
CA ASN A 9 4.15 8.44 33.46
C ASN A 9 2.84 8.58 32.65
N GLY A 10 2.95 8.85 31.31
CA GLY A 10 1.80 9.02 30.44
C GLY A 10 1.19 10.44 30.44
N ASN A 11 1.81 11.41 31.11
CA ASN A 11 1.36 12.81 31.06
C ASN A 11 1.61 13.39 29.67
N LEU A 12 0.61 14.01 29.10
CA LEU A 12 0.70 14.56 27.74
C LEU A 12 1.11 16.02 27.78
N PHE A 13 2.14 16.34 27.00
CA PHE A 13 2.62 17.69 26.75
C PHE A 13 2.32 18.09 25.30
N ASP A 14 1.53 19.13 25.10
CA ASP A 14 1.03 19.60 23.79
C ASP A 14 1.24 21.10 23.59
N PRO A 15 2.47 21.53 23.32
CA PRO A 15 2.85 22.95 23.23
C PRO A 15 2.29 23.64 21.98
N TYR A 16 1.76 22.87 21.03
CA TYR A 16 1.30 23.36 19.72
C TYR A 16 -0.19 23.10 19.47
N ASN A 17 -0.97 22.81 20.50
CA ASN A 17 -2.40 22.51 20.41
C ASN A 17 -2.73 21.36 19.42
N GLY A 18 -1.88 20.37 19.33
CA GLY A 18 -2.04 19.22 18.42
C GLY A 18 -3.28 18.37 18.72
N LYS A 19 -3.74 18.35 19.98
CA LYS A 19 -5.00 17.69 20.38
C LYS A 19 -6.20 18.34 19.73
N ASP A 20 -6.23 19.68 19.69
CA ASP A 20 -7.31 20.43 19.05
C ASP A 20 -7.26 20.30 17.54
N ASP A 21 -6.08 20.34 16.93
CA ASP A 21 -5.90 20.09 15.51
C ASP A 21 -6.40 18.69 15.13
N LEU A 22 -6.09 17.67 15.93
CA LEU A 22 -6.55 16.31 15.71
C LEU A 22 -8.08 16.19 15.78
N LYS A 23 -8.73 16.81 16.79
CA LYS A 23 -10.19 16.84 16.93
C LYS A 23 -10.86 17.51 15.73
N LYS A 24 -10.31 18.64 15.28
CA LYS A 24 -10.79 19.40 14.13
C LYS A 24 -10.44 18.78 12.79
N GLY A 25 -9.52 17.79 12.77
CA GLY A 25 -9.02 17.15 11.57
C GLY A 25 -8.11 18.04 10.74
N PHE A 26 -7.33 18.91 11.38
CA PHE A 26 -6.29 19.70 10.73
C PHE A 26 -4.97 18.94 10.72
N VAL A 27 -4.26 18.99 9.60
CA VAL A 27 -2.92 18.44 9.45
C VAL A 27 -1.98 19.54 8.97
N ASN A 28 -1.23 20.12 9.88
CA ASN A 28 -0.36 21.26 9.63
C ASN A 28 1.11 20.96 9.97
N PHE A 29 2.02 21.76 9.42
CA PHE A 29 3.40 21.81 9.86
C PHE A 29 3.51 22.71 11.10
N ILE A 30 4.43 22.36 11.99
CA ILE A 30 4.83 23.24 13.10
C ILE A 30 5.88 24.20 12.55
N GLY A 31 5.58 25.50 12.57
CA GLY A 31 6.42 26.54 11.98
C GLY A 31 6.27 26.66 10.46
N ASP A 32 7.23 27.28 9.81
CA ASP A 32 7.19 27.50 8.35
C ASP A 32 7.31 26.20 7.56
N PRO A 33 6.31 25.81 6.75
CA PRO A 33 6.30 24.54 6.02
C PRO A 33 7.49 24.39 5.06
N ASP A 34 7.89 25.46 4.34
CA ASP A 34 8.96 25.40 3.36
C ASP A 34 10.31 25.08 4.02
N LYS A 35 10.62 25.79 5.14
CA LYS A 35 11.83 25.51 5.93
C LYS A 35 11.80 24.10 6.47
N ARG A 36 10.68 23.66 7.03
CA ARG A 36 10.54 22.31 7.61
C ARG A 36 10.66 21.19 6.58
N ILE A 37 10.19 21.39 5.36
CA ILE A 37 10.33 20.41 4.27
C ILE A 37 11.80 20.33 3.83
N LYS A 38 12.49 21.48 3.71
CA LYS A 38 13.91 21.52 3.30
C LYS A 38 14.85 20.87 4.32
N GLU A 39 14.49 20.87 5.61
CA GLU A 39 15.24 20.15 6.65
C GLU A 39 15.15 18.61 6.46
N ASP A 40 13.98 18.10 6.04
CA ASP A 40 13.75 16.67 5.79
C ASP A 40 12.61 16.48 4.79
N TYR A 41 12.95 16.16 3.55
CA TYR A 41 11.98 15.95 2.46
C TYR A 41 11.02 14.77 2.70
N LEU A 42 11.33 13.86 3.64
CA LEU A 42 10.40 12.78 4.03
C LEU A 42 9.11 13.35 4.65
N ARG A 43 9.14 14.58 5.14
CA ARG A 43 7.96 15.26 5.67
C ARG A 43 6.84 15.45 4.64
N ILE A 44 7.17 15.45 3.34
CA ILE A 44 6.16 15.44 2.27
C ILE A 44 5.30 14.16 2.37
N LEU A 45 5.95 13.00 2.42
CA LEU A 45 5.24 11.72 2.57
C LEU A 45 4.51 11.61 3.91
N ARG A 46 5.13 12.10 5.00
CA ARG A 46 4.47 12.16 6.31
C ARG A 46 3.21 13.02 6.29
N TYR A 47 3.25 14.18 5.63
CA TYR A 47 2.07 14.99 5.46
C TYR A 47 0.96 14.22 4.74
N LEU A 48 1.24 13.58 3.61
CA LEU A 48 0.26 12.79 2.86
C LEU A 48 -0.34 11.68 3.73
N ARG A 49 0.50 10.94 4.46
CA ARG A 49 0.06 9.89 5.37
C ARG A 49 -0.86 10.43 6.47
N PHE A 50 -0.46 11.50 7.16
CA PHE A 50 -1.28 12.09 8.21
C PHE A 50 -2.57 12.71 7.66
N PHE A 51 -2.51 13.33 6.49
CA PHE A 51 -3.68 13.86 5.83
C PHE A 51 -4.70 12.75 5.53
N LEU A 52 -4.28 11.67 4.91
CA LEU A 52 -5.16 10.53 4.63
C LEU A 52 -5.72 9.87 5.90
N SER A 53 -4.93 9.81 6.98
CA SER A 53 -5.36 9.14 8.22
C SER A 53 -6.26 10.01 9.08
N TYR A 54 -6.03 11.32 9.14
CA TYR A 54 -6.65 12.16 10.17
C TYR A 54 -7.41 13.38 9.65
N SER A 55 -7.16 13.81 8.38
CA SER A 55 -7.80 15.03 7.90
C SER A 55 -9.29 14.87 7.69
N LYS A 56 -10.04 15.88 8.13
CA LYS A 56 -11.46 16.09 7.86
C LYS A 56 -11.68 17.37 7.02
N LYS A 57 -10.60 17.96 6.53
CA LYS A 57 -10.59 19.23 5.79
C LYS A 57 -10.02 19.03 4.40
N SER A 58 -10.32 19.97 3.51
CA SER A 58 -9.65 20.05 2.21
C SER A 58 -8.18 20.46 2.37
N HIS A 59 -7.38 20.17 1.34
CA HIS A 59 -6.00 20.61 1.29
C HIS A 59 -5.88 22.14 1.27
N ASP A 60 -4.90 22.66 2.01
CA ASP A 60 -4.49 24.06 1.90
C ASP A 60 -3.70 24.25 0.59
N LYS A 61 -4.14 25.20 -0.24
CA LYS A 61 -3.57 25.43 -1.57
C LYS A 61 -2.10 25.91 -1.53
N ASP A 62 -1.77 26.78 -0.56
CA ASP A 62 -0.39 27.28 -0.43
C ASP A 62 0.55 26.18 0.04
N LEU A 63 0.10 25.38 1.00
CA LEU A 63 0.85 24.21 1.45
C LEU A 63 1.11 23.23 0.30
N ILE A 64 0.09 22.89 -0.49
CA ILE A 64 0.27 21.98 -1.64
C ILE A 64 1.27 22.55 -2.64
N ARG A 65 1.23 23.86 -2.91
CA ARG A 65 2.22 24.52 -3.76
C ARG A 65 3.64 24.33 -3.20
N LYS A 66 3.85 24.52 -1.90
CA LYS A 66 5.16 24.32 -1.24
C LYS A 66 5.62 22.87 -1.31
N LEU A 67 4.71 21.90 -1.11
CA LEU A 67 5.03 20.47 -1.26
C LEU A 67 5.52 20.17 -2.70
N LYS A 68 4.79 20.65 -3.71
CA LYS A 68 5.15 20.42 -5.14
C LYS A 68 6.51 21.05 -5.50
N LEU A 69 6.78 22.26 -5.05
CA LEU A 69 8.06 22.94 -5.29
C LEU A 69 9.28 22.18 -4.69
N ASN A 70 9.07 21.42 -3.63
CA ASN A 70 10.12 20.69 -2.93
C ASN A 70 10.19 19.19 -3.29
N LEU A 71 9.37 18.69 -4.21
CA LEU A 71 9.34 17.26 -4.58
C LEU A 71 10.68 16.72 -5.06
N ASN A 72 11.46 17.52 -5.78
CA ASN A 72 12.78 17.12 -6.27
C ASN A 72 13.74 16.74 -5.13
N GLY A 73 13.53 17.28 -3.94
CA GLY A 73 14.32 16.93 -2.76
C GLY A 73 14.11 15.49 -2.28
N VAL A 74 12.97 14.86 -2.62
CA VAL A 74 12.68 13.49 -2.25
C VAL A 74 13.68 12.50 -2.86
N SER A 75 14.23 12.80 -4.04
CA SER A 75 15.26 11.98 -4.69
C SER A 75 16.56 11.85 -3.88
N LYS A 76 16.80 12.75 -2.93
CA LYS A 76 17.97 12.74 -2.05
C LYS A 76 17.82 11.81 -0.84
N LEU A 77 16.61 11.29 -0.62
CA LEU A 77 16.33 10.38 0.51
C LEU A 77 16.79 8.95 0.17
N SER A 78 17.22 8.23 1.21
CA SER A 78 17.50 6.80 1.04
C SER A 78 16.25 6.01 0.69
N LYS A 79 16.42 4.97 -0.11
CA LYS A 79 15.33 4.10 -0.56
C LYS A 79 14.63 3.40 0.62
N ASP A 80 15.39 3.06 1.66
CA ASP A 80 14.85 2.43 2.88
C ASP A 80 13.91 3.37 3.62
N ARG A 81 14.28 4.66 3.79
CA ARG A 81 13.42 5.66 4.43
C ARG A 81 12.13 5.88 3.63
N LEU A 82 12.24 5.92 2.30
CA LEU A 82 11.08 6.05 1.42
C LEU A 82 10.15 4.83 1.54
N LEU A 83 10.72 3.63 1.52
CA LEU A 83 9.95 2.38 1.64
C LEU A 83 9.27 2.26 3.01
N ASP A 84 9.96 2.62 4.08
CA ASP A 84 9.40 2.58 5.44
C ASP A 84 8.24 3.56 5.63
N GLU A 85 8.33 4.76 5.04
CA GLU A 85 7.21 5.70 5.10
C GLU A 85 6.06 5.26 4.18
N LEU A 86 6.38 4.65 3.02
CA LEU A 86 5.39 4.04 2.13
C LEU A 86 4.64 2.91 2.84
N LYS A 87 5.33 2.02 3.58
CA LYS A 87 4.70 0.96 4.39
C LYS A 87 3.70 1.50 5.40
N LYS A 88 4.02 2.64 6.03
CA LYS A 88 3.13 3.30 6.98
C LYS A 88 1.93 3.97 6.32
N LEU A 89 2.09 4.46 5.09
CA LEU A 89 1.04 5.10 4.31
C LEU A 89 0.07 4.07 3.71
N ILE A 90 0.60 2.96 3.18
CA ILE A 90 -0.18 1.90 2.54
C ILE A 90 -0.82 1.02 3.62
N LYS A 91 -1.94 1.52 4.15
CA LYS A 91 -2.88 0.76 4.97
C LYS A 91 -4.23 0.76 4.28
N ALA A 92 -5.02 -0.29 4.48
CA ALA A 92 -6.32 -0.47 3.83
C ALA A 92 -7.20 0.78 3.89
N GLU A 93 -7.33 1.36 5.08
CA GLU A 93 -8.11 2.58 5.35
C GLU A 93 -7.62 3.82 4.56
N ASN A 94 -6.33 3.92 4.30
CA ASN A 94 -5.73 5.02 3.56
C ASN A 94 -5.83 4.83 2.03
N LEU A 95 -5.80 3.60 1.54
CA LEU A 95 -5.78 3.30 0.10
C LEU A 95 -7.06 3.74 -0.61
N GLU A 96 -8.22 3.55 0.01
CA GLU A 96 -9.47 4.02 -0.55
C GLU A 96 -9.51 5.55 -0.64
N LYS A 97 -9.07 6.25 0.41
CA LYS A 97 -8.96 7.72 0.44
C LYS A 97 -7.93 8.20 -0.59
N LEU A 98 -6.73 7.58 -0.62
CA LEU A 98 -5.66 7.91 -1.57
C LEU A 98 -6.15 7.81 -3.02
N SER A 99 -6.89 6.75 -3.36
CA SER A 99 -7.39 6.53 -4.72
C SER A 99 -8.47 7.52 -5.17
N LYS A 100 -9.10 8.23 -4.23
CA LYS A 100 -10.14 9.24 -4.48
C LYS A 100 -9.62 10.68 -4.38
N ASP A 101 -8.58 10.92 -3.60
CA ASP A 101 -7.98 12.23 -3.41
C ASP A 101 -6.98 12.53 -4.53
N LYS A 102 -7.37 13.41 -5.46
CA LYS A 102 -6.59 13.75 -6.64
C LYS A 102 -5.21 14.32 -6.31
N ILE A 103 -5.08 15.09 -5.24
CA ILE A 103 -3.82 15.74 -4.86
C ILE A 103 -2.87 14.72 -4.25
N CYS A 104 -3.35 13.91 -3.30
CA CYS A 104 -2.55 12.82 -2.74
C CYS A 104 -2.13 11.81 -3.81
N LEU A 105 -3.03 11.44 -4.72
CA LEU A 105 -2.74 10.52 -5.81
C LEU A 105 -1.67 11.08 -6.75
N GLU A 106 -1.78 12.35 -7.14
CA GLU A 106 -0.78 13.04 -7.97
C GLU A 106 0.61 13.03 -7.30
N LEU A 107 0.69 13.48 -6.06
CA LEU A 107 1.96 13.57 -5.33
C LEU A 107 2.59 12.18 -5.10
N ILE A 108 1.80 11.18 -4.74
CA ILE A 108 2.29 9.81 -4.59
C ILE A 108 2.77 9.23 -5.92
N SER A 109 2.05 9.47 -7.03
CA SER A 109 2.45 8.99 -8.34
C SER A 109 3.74 9.64 -8.86
N LEU A 110 4.01 10.90 -8.48
CA LEU A 110 5.27 11.57 -8.79
C LEU A 110 6.44 11.01 -7.97
N ILE A 111 6.22 10.61 -6.72
CA ILE A 111 7.26 10.05 -5.85
C ILE A 111 7.51 8.56 -6.15
N PHE A 112 6.44 7.81 -6.41
CA PHE A 112 6.45 6.37 -6.67
C PHE A 112 5.74 6.06 -7.99
N PRO A 113 6.36 6.36 -9.13
CA PRO A 113 5.74 6.14 -10.45
C PRO A 113 5.46 4.65 -10.75
N GLU A 114 6.03 3.75 -9.97
CA GLU A 114 5.79 2.31 -10.05
C GLU A 114 4.40 1.90 -9.52
N LEU A 115 3.74 2.74 -8.71
CA LEU A 115 2.42 2.46 -8.14
C LEU A 115 1.29 2.76 -9.16
N LYS A 116 1.31 2.11 -10.30
CA LYS A 116 0.44 2.41 -11.45
C LYS A 116 -1.05 2.07 -11.23
N ASN A 117 -1.35 1.12 -10.37
CA ASN A 117 -2.70 0.57 -10.21
C ASN A 117 -3.43 1.05 -8.94
N ILE A 118 -3.08 2.20 -8.36
CA ILE A 118 -3.73 2.72 -7.13
C ILE A 118 -5.25 2.87 -7.31
N ASN A 119 -5.71 3.19 -8.50
CA ASN A 119 -7.13 3.39 -8.80
C ASN A 119 -8.00 2.15 -8.56
N ILE A 120 -7.41 0.96 -8.42
CA ILE A 120 -8.15 -0.28 -8.10
C ILE A 120 -8.90 -0.16 -6.75
N PHE A 121 -8.38 0.65 -5.82
CA PHE A 121 -8.97 0.86 -4.50
C PHE A 121 -10.13 1.85 -4.47
N SER A 122 -10.42 2.55 -5.57
CA SER A 122 -11.48 3.59 -5.61
C SER A 122 -12.91 3.02 -5.57
N LYS A 123 -13.09 1.78 -6.02
CA LYS A 123 -14.42 1.14 -6.17
C LYS A 123 -14.38 -0.31 -5.67
N LEU A 124 -14.06 -0.48 -4.39
CA LEU A 124 -14.11 -1.79 -3.75
C LEU A 124 -15.54 -2.09 -3.27
N ASN A 125 -16.07 -3.26 -3.63
CA ASN A 125 -17.26 -3.80 -2.97
C ASN A 125 -16.89 -4.36 -1.59
N SER A 126 -17.89 -4.77 -0.79
CA SER A 126 -17.68 -5.27 0.58
C SER A 126 -16.67 -6.42 0.67
N LEU A 127 -16.76 -7.40 -0.23
CA LEU A 127 -15.85 -8.54 -0.27
C LEU A 127 -14.40 -8.11 -0.56
N LYS A 128 -14.19 -7.30 -1.59
CA LYS A 128 -12.84 -6.82 -1.96
C LYS A 128 -12.25 -5.95 -0.86
N ARG A 129 -13.08 -5.12 -0.20
CA ARG A 129 -12.67 -4.32 0.94
C ARG A 129 -12.19 -5.23 2.09
N GLN A 130 -12.94 -6.26 2.43
CA GLN A 130 -12.53 -7.22 3.45
C GLN A 130 -11.20 -7.93 3.12
N ILE A 131 -10.97 -8.29 1.85
CA ILE A 131 -9.69 -8.85 1.42
C ILE A 131 -8.56 -7.84 1.64
N VAL A 132 -8.75 -6.58 1.21
CA VAL A 132 -7.75 -5.51 1.37
C VAL A 132 -7.44 -5.22 2.84
N GLU A 133 -8.45 -5.16 3.70
CA GLU A 133 -8.31 -4.93 5.14
C GLU A 133 -7.51 -6.03 5.85
N ASN A 134 -7.63 -7.27 5.40
CA ASN A 134 -6.90 -8.42 5.94
C ASN A 134 -5.57 -8.70 5.23
N SER A 135 -5.15 -7.84 4.30
CA SER A 135 -3.94 -8.02 3.51
C SER A 135 -2.75 -7.28 4.13
N ASP A 136 -1.57 -7.89 3.99
CA ASP A 136 -0.32 -7.24 4.37
C ASP A 136 0.21 -6.30 3.28
N PHE A 137 1.23 -5.54 3.63
CA PHE A 137 1.88 -4.58 2.75
C PHE A 137 2.34 -5.20 1.42
N ILE A 138 2.91 -6.40 1.44
CA ILE A 138 3.47 -7.05 0.24
C ILE A 138 2.39 -7.38 -0.76
N PHE A 139 1.25 -7.90 -0.29
CA PHE A 139 0.11 -8.14 -1.17
C PHE A 139 -0.48 -6.84 -1.73
N LEU A 140 -0.63 -5.81 -0.88
CA LEU A 140 -1.14 -4.51 -1.32
C LEU A 140 -0.24 -3.84 -2.37
N ILE A 141 1.09 -3.92 -2.18
CA ILE A 141 2.06 -3.45 -3.18
C ILE A 141 1.94 -4.26 -4.47
N SER A 142 1.78 -5.58 -4.41
CA SER A 142 1.61 -6.42 -5.60
C SER A 142 0.45 -5.93 -6.47
N LEU A 143 -0.67 -5.55 -5.85
CA LEU A 143 -1.84 -5.01 -6.57
C LEU A 143 -1.51 -3.71 -7.33
N MET A 144 -0.59 -2.90 -6.82
CA MET A 144 -0.24 -1.60 -7.38
C MET A 144 0.87 -1.67 -8.42
N VAL A 145 1.85 -2.56 -8.25
CA VAL A 145 3.06 -2.58 -9.10
C VAL A 145 3.00 -3.60 -10.23
N ILE A 146 2.18 -4.68 -10.09
CA ILE A 146 2.05 -5.69 -11.14
C ILE A 146 1.13 -5.14 -12.23
N ASP A 147 1.71 -5.01 -13.40
CA ASP A 147 1.05 -4.72 -14.67
C ASP A 147 1.59 -5.71 -15.73
N ASP A 148 1.24 -5.54 -16.98
CA ASP A 148 1.70 -6.43 -18.05
C ASP A 148 3.14 -6.14 -18.50
N THR A 149 3.90 -5.33 -17.74
CA THR A 149 5.28 -4.93 -18.02
C THR A 149 6.25 -5.48 -16.96
N ASP A 150 7.49 -5.03 -16.99
CA ASP A 150 8.54 -5.32 -16.00
C ASP A 150 8.54 -4.35 -14.81
N ASN A 151 7.47 -3.55 -14.66
CA ASN A 151 7.34 -2.54 -13.61
C ASN A 151 7.52 -3.10 -12.18
N SER A 152 6.99 -4.29 -11.91
CA SER A 152 7.19 -4.95 -10.62
C SER A 152 8.66 -5.30 -10.37
N ASP A 153 9.40 -5.75 -11.39
CA ASP A 153 10.82 -6.08 -11.27
C ASP A 153 11.66 -4.82 -11.01
N TYR A 154 11.31 -3.71 -11.68
CA TYR A 154 11.94 -2.43 -11.43
C TYR A 154 11.68 -1.93 -10.00
N PHE A 155 10.46 -2.05 -9.49
CA PHE A 155 10.14 -1.71 -8.09
C PHE A 155 10.97 -2.53 -7.10
N LEU A 156 11.05 -3.85 -7.30
CA LEU A 156 11.83 -4.77 -6.47
C LEU A 156 13.31 -4.37 -6.40
N TYR A 157 13.90 -4.08 -7.57
CA TYR A 157 15.28 -3.62 -7.69
C TYR A 157 15.50 -2.26 -7.03
N LYS A 158 14.63 -1.27 -7.34
CA LYS A 158 14.74 0.11 -6.84
C LYS A 158 14.73 0.18 -5.33
N PHE A 159 13.90 -0.61 -4.67
CA PHE A 159 13.71 -0.58 -3.22
C PHE A 159 14.42 -1.71 -2.47
N ASN A 160 15.26 -2.49 -3.15
CA ASN A 160 16.02 -3.59 -2.55
C ASN A 160 15.15 -4.48 -1.63
N ILE A 161 14.02 -4.93 -2.18
CA ILE A 161 13.04 -5.73 -1.44
C ILE A 161 13.66 -7.06 -1.00
N SER A 162 13.30 -7.53 0.21
CA SER A 162 13.84 -8.78 0.74
C SER A 162 13.59 -9.95 -0.20
N LYS A 163 14.54 -10.91 -0.29
CA LYS A 163 14.40 -12.11 -1.15
C LYS A 163 13.10 -12.89 -0.91
N LYS A 164 12.62 -12.92 0.33
CA LYS A 164 11.36 -13.55 0.70
C LYS A 164 10.17 -12.82 0.06
N ASP A 165 10.13 -11.51 0.19
CA ASP A 165 9.04 -10.67 -0.33
C ASP A 165 9.09 -10.56 -1.86
N GLU A 166 10.31 -10.48 -2.43
CA GLU A 166 10.55 -10.56 -3.87
C GLU A 166 9.96 -11.84 -4.47
N LYS A 167 10.27 -13.02 -3.87
CA LYS A 167 9.74 -14.31 -4.31
C LYS A 167 8.21 -14.31 -4.33
N ARG A 168 7.60 -13.70 -3.31
CA ARG A 168 6.14 -13.62 -3.17
C ARG A 168 5.51 -12.75 -4.28
N ILE A 169 6.06 -11.55 -4.54
CA ILE A 169 5.57 -10.65 -5.61
C ILE A 169 5.77 -11.30 -6.99
N LYS A 170 6.95 -11.87 -7.24
CA LYS A 170 7.25 -12.56 -8.50
C LYS A 170 6.31 -13.74 -8.75
N LYS A 171 5.92 -14.49 -7.72
CA LYS A 171 5.00 -15.61 -7.87
C LYS A 171 3.63 -15.15 -8.39
N ILE A 172 3.10 -14.05 -7.83
CA ILE A 172 1.84 -13.46 -8.30
C ILE A 172 2.01 -12.96 -9.75
N SER A 173 3.09 -12.21 -10.03
CA SER A 173 3.37 -11.62 -11.35
C SER A 173 3.52 -12.69 -12.43
N ASN A 174 4.34 -13.72 -12.19
CA ASN A 174 4.58 -14.81 -13.14
C ASN A 174 3.29 -15.59 -13.42
N PHE A 175 2.56 -15.95 -12.36
CA PHE A 175 1.27 -16.64 -12.53
C PHE A 175 0.30 -15.81 -13.37
N TYR A 176 0.25 -14.50 -13.15
CA TYR A 176 -0.59 -13.59 -13.93
C TYR A 176 -0.15 -13.52 -15.41
N LYS A 177 1.16 -13.39 -15.67
CA LYS A 177 1.74 -13.35 -17.02
C LYS A 177 1.53 -14.68 -17.77
N GLU A 178 1.91 -15.81 -17.17
CA GLU A 178 1.85 -17.14 -17.78
C GLU A 178 0.43 -17.59 -18.14
N LYS A 179 -0.53 -17.25 -17.29
CA LYS A 179 -1.94 -17.66 -17.51
C LYS A 179 -2.75 -16.64 -18.33
N GLY A 180 -2.09 -15.70 -19.03
CA GLY A 180 -2.75 -14.75 -19.94
C GLY A 180 -3.89 -13.97 -19.29
N GLY A 181 -3.65 -13.40 -18.12
CA GLY A 181 -4.65 -12.68 -17.33
C GLY A 181 -5.71 -13.59 -16.71
N PHE A 182 -5.36 -14.83 -16.37
CA PHE A 182 -6.25 -15.82 -15.70
C PHE A 182 -7.37 -16.42 -16.58
N LYS A 183 -7.18 -16.48 -17.87
CA LYS A 183 -8.21 -17.06 -18.78
C LYS A 183 -8.49 -18.54 -18.51
N LYS A 184 -7.48 -19.31 -18.07
CA LYS A 184 -7.62 -20.73 -17.73
C LYS A 184 -7.06 -20.99 -16.33
N PHE A 185 -7.94 -21.05 -15.38
CA PHE A 185 -7.64 -21.34 -13.99
C PHE A 185 -8.12 -22.74 -13.66
N ASN A 186 -7.24 -23.68 -13.41
CA ASN A 186 -7.63 -25.03 -13.05
C ASN A 186 -7.20 -25.39 -11.62
N GLU A 187 -7.91 -26.31 -11.01
CA GLU A 187 -7.65 -26.75 -9.64
C GLU A 187 -6.28 -27.46 -9.49
N LYS A 188 -5.80 -28.09 -10.55
CA LYS A 188 -4.51 -28.78 -10.57
C LYS A 188 -3.37 -27.77 -10.34
N ASP A 189 -3.38 -26.66 -11.09
CA ASP A 189 -2.35 -25.59 -10.93
C ASP A 189 -2.32 -25.07 -9.50
N ILE A 190 -3.48 -24.90 -8.87
CA ILE A 190 -3.58 -24.40 -7.49
C ILE A 190 -3.10 -25.43 -6.48
N ASN A 191 -3.41 -26.70 -6.67
CA ASN A 191 -2.90 -27.77 -5.80
C ASN A 191 -1.38 -27.87 -5.88
N GLU A 192 -0.79 -27.71 -7.07
CA GLU A 192 0.65 -27.68 -7.28
C GLU A 192 1.30 -26.51 -6.52
N ILE A 193 0.75 -25.29 -6.66
CA ILE A 193 1.24 -24.12 -5.91
C ILE A 193 1.08 -24.32 -4.41
N PHE A 194 -0.03 -24.90 -3.96
CA PHE A 194 -0.24 -25.20 -2.55
C PHE A 194 0.81 -26.15 -2.00
N TYR A 195 1.16 -27.16 -2.78
CA TYR A 195 2.16 -28.15 -2.39
C TYR A 195 3.57 -27.54 -2.31
N TYR A 196 4.02 -26.83 -3.36
CA TYR A 196 5.39 -26.30 -3.42
C TYR A 196 5.61 -24.99 -2.69
N ASP A 197 4.67 -24.05 -2.79
CA ASP A 197 4.81 -22.68 -2.30
C ASP A 197 3.96 -22.37 -1.05
N GLY A 198 3.05 -23.28 -0.71
CA GLY A 198 2.25 -23.19 0.50
C GLY A 198 0.97 -22.35 0.38
N LYS A 199 0.25 -22.28 1.49
CA LYS A 199 -1.07 -21.64 1.59
C LYS A 199 -1.07 -20.17 1.18
N GLN A 200 -0.07 -19.40 1.64
CA GLN A 200 -0.04 -17.96 1.39
C GLN A 200 0.06 -17.64 -0.10
N ALA A 201 0.87 -18.39 -0.86
CA ALA A 201 0.99 -18.19 -2.30
C ALA A 201 -0.33 -18.41 -3.04
N VAL A 202 -1.08 -19.45 -2.65
CA VAL A 202 -2.41 -19.72 -3.22
C VAL A 202 -3.38 -18.59 -2.88
N LEU A 203 -3.43 -18.16 -1.62
CA LEU A 203 -4.32 -17.09 -1.19
C LEU A 203 -4.00 -15.76 -1.90
N ASP A 204 -2.73 -15.44 -2.05
CA ASP A 204 -2.30 -14.23 -2.78
C ASP A 204 -2.78 -14.26 -4.23
N ILE A 205 -2.59 -15.36 -4.95
CA ILE A 205 -3.01 -15.51 -6.35
C ILE A 205 -4.54 -15.42 -6.48
N LEU A 206 -5.29 -16.12 -5.62
CA LEU A 206 -6.73 -16.11 -5.65
C LEU A 206 -7.29 -14.72 -5.33
N ASN A 207 -6.80 -14.10 -4.26
CA ASN A 207 -7.23 -12.76 -3.84
C ASN A 207 -6.85 -11.70 -4.87
N TYR A 208 -5.65 -11.81 -5.49
CA TYR A 208 -5.25 -10.92 -6.58
C TYR A 208 -6.24 -10.99 -7.74
N LYS A 209 -6.63 -12.21 -8.16
CA LYS A 209 -7.64 -12.40 -9.20
C LYS A 209 -9.00 -11.83 -8.80
N ILE A 210 -9.47 -12.10 -7.58
CA ILE A 210 -10.75 -11.56 -7.09
C ILE A 210 -10.77 -10.03 -7.15
N ILE A 211 -9.70 -9.38 -6.70
CA ILE A 211 -9.61 -7.90 -6.69
C ILE A 211 -9.56 -7.32 -8.10
N LYS A 212 -8.77 -7.92 -9.00
CA LYS A 212 -8.62 -7.45 -10.40
C LYS A 212 -9.86 -7.75 -11.26
N SER A 213 -10.70 -8.72 -10.90
CA SER A 213 -11.87 -9.08 -11.69
C SER A 213 -12.94 -7.97 -11.69
N LYS A 214 -13.57 -7.73 -12.85
CA LYS A 214 -14.71 -6.79 -12.97
C LYS A 214 -15.99 -7.37 -12.35
N LYS A 215 -16.19 -8.68 -12.48
CA LYS A 215 -17.36 -9.40 -11.93
C LYS A 215 -16.91 -10.30 -10.78
N ILE A 216 -17.78 -10.47 -9.79
CA ILE A 216 -17.55 -11.40 -8.70
C ILE A 216 -17.68 -12.83 -9.26
N ASP A 217 -16.62 -13.62 -9.04
CA ASP A 217 -16.61 -15.04 -9.36
C ASP A 217 -16.77 -15.85 -8.06
N ASN A 218 -17.95 -16.41 -7.85
CA ASN A 218 -18.26 -17.18 -6.65
C ASN A 218 -17.41 -18.46 -6.53
N SER A 219 -16.95 -19.00 -7.65
CA SER A 219 -16.07 -20.19 -7.65
C SER A 219 -14.72 -19.87 -7.03
N LEU A 220 -14.13 -18.70 -7.33
CA LEU A 220 -12.89 -18.23 -6.75
C LEU A 220 -13.01 -17.95 -5.25
N ILE A 221 -14.15 -17.39 -4.83
CA ILE A 221 -14.42 -17.15 -3.41
C ILE A 221 -14.49 -18.47 -2.65
N LYS A 222 -15.23 -19.44 -3.18
CA LYS A 222 -15.34 -20.79 -2.59
C LYS A 222 -13.95 -21.43 -2.50
N LEU A 223 -13.17 -21.34 -3.58
CA LEU A 223 -11.83 -21.89 -3.64
C LEU A 223 -10.90 -21.22 -2.62
N SER A 224 -10.90 -19.89 -2.50
CA SER A 224 -10.13 -19.15 -1.49
C SER A 224 -10.46 -19.61 -0.07
N LYS A 225 -11.75 -19.75 0.27
CA LYS A 225 -12.18 -20.28 1.57
C LYS A 225 -11.71 -21.70 1.82
N THR A 226 -11.76 -22.57 0.80
CA THR A 226 -11.26 -23.95 0.89
C THR A 226 -9.79 -23.98 1.24
N TYR A 227 -8.94 -23.19 0.55
CA TYR A 227 -7.50 -23.18 0.81
C TYR A 227 -7.13 -22.44 2.10
N LEU A 228 -7.95 -21.50 2.56
CA LEU A 228 -7.75 -20.87 3.88
C LEU A 228 -7.73 -21.91 5.00
N ASN A 229 -8.62 -22.91 4.93
CA ASN A 229 -8.77 -23.95 5.93
C ASN A 229 -7.97 -25.23 5.64
N LYS A 230 -7.38 -25.36 4.43
CA LYS A 230 -6.64 -26.54 4.01
C LYS A 230 -5.31 -26.67 4.76
N ILE A 231 -5.02 -27.85 5.24
CA ILE A 231 -3.75 -28.20 5.87
C ILE A 231 -2.86 -28.81 4.79
N LYS A 232 -1.59 -28.41 4.75
CA LYS A 232 -0.60 -29.00 3.84
C LYS A 232 -0.40 -30.46 4.24
N PRO A 233 -0.57 -31.44 3.30
CA PRO A 233 -0.29 -32.82 3.64
C PRO A 233 1.18 -32.99 3.98
N ILE A 234 1.47 -33.72 5.05
CA ILE A 234 2.81 -34.20 5.37
C ILE A 234 3.09 -35.30 4.36
N VAL A 235 3.99 -35.06 3.42
CA VAL A 235 4.47 -36.14 2.54
C VAL A 235 5.54 -36.89 3.31
N PRO A 236 5.40 -38.22 3.49
CA PRO A 236 6.52 -39.03 3.98
C PRO A 236 7.72 -38.86 3.00
N ILE A 237 8.87 -38.59 3.55
CA ILE A 237 10.16 -38.58 2.81
C ILE A 237 10.46 -39.99 2.36
#